data_7413456e90fd3d4717d433cdb2234a65
#
_entry.id   7413456e90fd3d4717d433cdb2234a65
#
_cell.length_a   1.000
_cell.length_b   1.000
_cell.length_c   1.000
_cell.angle_alpha   90.00
_cell.angle_beta   90.00
_cell.angle_gamma   90.00
#
_symmetry.space_group_name_H-M   'P 1'
#
loop_
_entity.id
_entity.type
_entity.pdbx_description
1 polymer ?
#
loop_
_entity_poly.entity_id
_entity_poly.type
_entity_poly.pdbx_seq_one_letter_code
_entity_poly.pdbx_strand_id
1 'polypeptide(L)'
;MRVPEEILNCVGFVGEATHTDPQGNVCGDLYATGFFVAIPALSPKLEGMITLYFVTAKHVATDLAERTVYFLVNKKEGGTTNLNTVTGSHWWLHPNDPTADLALIPVNYQQGTEIKVVHLSNIGTQEKLTSLDIGIGDEVFSTGLFTLAPGLQRNMPIIRHGNIAMMPKEQIQTELGYADVYLIEARSLGGLSGSPVFVRPTICTAIPDNQWGLKHNFSYGHGATLLGLMHGHWDVKESEMNKAFFTHDRKHGVNYGIAIVVPAYKIVETLNRPELIELRAQAEKIELQRISN
;
A
#
# COMPACT_ATOMS: atom_id res chain seq x y z
N MET A 1 5.34 8.54 17.96
CA MET A 1 5.67 7.08 17.83
C MET A 1 6.89 6.93 16.93
N ARG A 2 7.78 5.95 17.22
CA ARG A 2 8.87 5.59 16.27
C ARG A 2 8.38 4.48 15.35
N VAL A 3 8.50 4.68 14.03
CA VAL A 3 8.18 3.65 13.03
C VAL A 3 9.41 2.80 12.80
N PRO A 4 9.29 1.45 12.79
CA PRO A 4 10.41 0.55 12.48
C PRO A 4 10.96 0.79 11.07
N GLU A 5 12.27 0.65 10.90
CA GLU A 5 12.93 0.86 9.60
C GLU A 5 12.48 -0.15 8.54
N GLU A 6 12.09 -1.35 8.95
CA GLU A 6 11.54 -2.39 8.07
C GLU A 6 10.31 -1.90 7.31
N ILE A 7 9.52 -1.01 7.90
CA ILE A 7 8.34 -0.42 7.25
C ILE A 7 8.75 0.58 6.17
N LEU A 8 9.82 1.34 6.38
CA LEU A 8 10.36 2.22 5.34
C LEU A 8 10.89 1.44 4.14
N ASN A 9 11.40 0.24 4.38
CA ASN A 9 11.96 -0.61 3.34
C ASN A 9 10.91 -1.55 2.68
N CYS A 10 9.64 -1.50 3.11
CA CYS A 10 8.59 -2.27 2.45
C CYS A 10 8.02 -1.55 1.21
N VAL A 11 8.41 -0.30 0.95
CA VAL A 11 7.92 0.48 -0.19
C VAL A 11 8.94 0.57 -1.31
N GLY A 12 8.44 0.72 -2.53
CA GLY A 12 9.19 1.10 -3.72
C GLY A 12 8.52 2.32 -4.36
N PHE A 13 9.29 3.12 -5.09
CA PHE A 13 8.74 4.21 -5.86
C PHE A 13 8.47 3.74 -7.28
N VAL A 14 7.39 4.22 -7.87
CA VAL A 14 6.96 3.80 -9.20
C VAL A 14 6.70 5.00 -10.10
N GLY A 15 7.04 4.84 -11.37
CA GLY A 15 6.87 5.84 -12.39
C GLY A 15 7.18 5.31 -13.79
N GLU A 16 7.61 6.16 -14.68
CA GLU A 16 7.93 5.85 -16.07
C GLU A 16 9.43 5.86 -16.30
N ALA A 17 9.96 4.83 -16.97
CA ALA A 17 11.33 4.83 -17.46
C ALA A 17 11.45 5.78 -18.65
N THR A 18 12.40 6.76 -18.57
CA THR A 18 12.55 7.78 -19.59
C THR A 18 13.80 7.58 -20.45
N HIS A 19 14.89 7.08 -19.88
CA HIS A 19 16.15 6.84 -20.60
C HIS A 19 17.04 5.85 -19.86
N THR A 20 18.14 5.48 -20.50
CA THR A 20 19.22 4.71 -19.89
C THR A 20 20.47 5.61 -19.81
N ASP A 21 21.10 5.64 -18.64
CA ASP A 21 22.30 6.42 -18.43
C ASP A 21 23.53 5.78 -19.15
N PRO A 22 24.68 6.50 -19.26
CA PRO A 22 25.88 5.95 -19.90
C PRO A 22 26.46 4.72 -19.20
N GLN A 23 26.07 4.46 -17.96
CA GLN A 23 26.47 3.29 -17.16
C GLN A 23 25.52 2.09 -17.36
N GLY A 24 24.46 2.25 -18.16
CA GLY A 24 23.48 1.22 -18.46
C GLY A 24 22.33 1.12 -17.41
N ASN A 25 22.22 2.06 -16.47
CA ASN A 25 21.13 2.07 -15.52
C ASN A 25 19.87 2.70 -16.15
N VAL A 26 18.73 2.09 -15.94
CA VAL A 26 17.45 2.68 -16.32
C VAL A 26 17.11 3.82 -15.37
N CYS A 27 16.80 4.98 -15.94
CA CYS A 27 16.38 6.19 -15.23
C CYS A 27 14.94 6.52 -15.59
N GLY A 28 14.22 7.18 -14.70
CA GLY A 28 12.81 7.51 -14.93
C GLY A 28 12.28 8.56 -13.97
N ASP A 29 11.07 9.00 -14.27
CA ASP A 29 10.31 9.93 -13.45
C ASP A 29 9.42 9.18 -12.49
N LEU A 30 9.40 9.60 -11.23
CA LEU A 30 8.66 8.96 -10.15
C LEU A 30 7.36 9.71 -9.88
N TYR A 31 6.24 8.99 -9.84
CA TYR A 31 4.91 9.58 -9.68
C TYR A 31 4.20 9.14 -8.41
N ALA A 32 4.46 7.91 -7.97
CA ALA A 32 3.68 7.27 -6.92
C ALA A 32 4.51 6.28 -6.10
N THR A 33 3.85 5.71 -5.14
CA THR A 33 4.37 4.68 -4.23
C THR A 33 3.67 3.35 -4.50
N GLY A 34 4.33 2.28 -4.17
CA GLY A 34 3.74 0.99 -3.94
C GLY A 34 4.52 0.25 -2.88
N PHE A 35 4.07 -0.93 -2.52
CA PHE A 35 4.72 -1.75 -1.50
C PHE A 35 4.72 -3.22 -1.88
N PHE A 36 5.54 -3.98 -1.18
CA PHE A 36 5.76 -5.38 -1.51
C PHE A 36 4.98 -6.29 -0.58
N VAL A 37 4.23 -7.22 -1.19
CA VAL A 37 3.51 -8.30 -0.51
C VAL A 37 4.10 -9.63 -0.94
N ALA A 38 4.37 -10.51 0.00
CA ALA A 38 4.90 -11.84 -0.27
C ALA A 38 3.88 -12.92 0.02
N ILE A 39 3.74 -13.84 -0.92
CA ILE A 39 2.97 -15.07 -0.77
C ILE A 39 3.96 -16.23 -0.64
N PRO A 40 3.97 -16.97 0.48
CA PRO A 40 4.81 -18.16 0.62
C PRO A 40 4.34 -19.27 -0.31
N ALA A 41 5.28 -20.11 -0.75
CA ALA A 41 4.96 -21.33 -1.48
C ALA A 41 4.09 -22.26 -0.61
N LEU A 42 3.17 -22.98 -1.26
CA LEU A 42 2.32 -23.94 -0.57
C LEU A 42 3.02 -25.27 -0.31
N SER A 43 4.01 -25.62 -1.14
CA SER A 43 4.76 -26.87 -1.00
C SER A 43 5.76 -26.80 0.15
N PRO A 44 5.71 -27.72 1.14
CA PRO A 44 6.72 -27.77 2.21
C PRO A 44 8.15 -28.00 1.72
N LYS A 45 8.33 -28.56 0.51
CA LYS A 45 9.65 -28.74 -0.11
C LYS A 45 10.26 -27.43 -0.62
N LEU A 46 9.47 -26.37 -0.68
CA LEU A 46 9.86 -25.03 -1.10
C LEU A 46 9.79 -24.05 0.07
N GLU A 47 10.05 -24.53 1.29
CA GLU A 47 10.09 -23.68 2.47
C GLU A 47 11.05 -22.50 2.25
N GLY A 48 10.59 -21.29 2.52
CA GLY A 48 11.32 -20.04 2.27
C GLY A 48 11.16 -19.46 0.85
N MET A 49 10.60 -20.20 -0.12
CA MET A 49 10.24 -19.62 -1.40
C MET A 49 9.00 -18.72 -1.27
N ILE A 50 9.08 -17.56 -1.86
CA ILE A 50 7.97 -16.58 -1.90
C ILE A 50 7.72 -16.12 -3.34
N THR A 51 6.47 -15.82 -3.64
CA THR A 51 6.11 -15.00 -4.81
C THR A 51 5.93 -13.56 -4.35
N LEU A 52 6.66 -12.64 -4.97
CA LEU A 52 6.67 -11.23 -4.63
C LEU A 52 5.72 -10.46 -5.55
N TYR A 53 4.86 -9.65 -4.95
CA TYR A 53 3.97 -8.73 -5.66
C TYR A 53 4.25 -7.29 -5.25
N PHE A 54 4.29 -6.40 -6.24
CA PHE A 54 4.23 -4.97 -6.02
C PHE A 54 2.78 -4.52 -6.09
N VAL A 55 2.32 -3.83 -5.06
CA VAL A 55 0.94 -3.36 -4.89
C VAL A 55 0.94 -1.85 -4.93
N THR A 56 0.06 -1.26 -5.74
CA THR A 56 -0.13 0.19 -5.85
C THR A 56 -1.59 0.54 -6.13
N ALA A 57 -1.90 1.82 -6.31
CA ALA A 57 -3.24 2.26 -6.69
C ALA A 57 -3.54 1.92 -8.17
N LYS A 58 -4.80 1.59 -8.46
CA LYS A 58 -5.27 1.26 -9.84
C LYS A 58 -5.07 2.44 -10.79
N HIS A 59 -5.35 3.67 -10.36
CA HIS A 59 -5.16 4.84 -11.22
C HIS A 59 -3.69 5.00 -11.63
N VAL A 60 -2.73 4.74 -10.71
CA VAL A 60 -1.29 4.73 -11.02
C VAL A 60 -0.96 3.66 -12.06
N ALA A 61 -1.48 2.44 -11.88
CA ALA A 61 -1.28 1.35 -12.83
C ALA A 61 -1.89 1.64 -14.20
N THR A 62 -3.05 2.31 -14.24
CA THR A 62 -3.74 2.72 -15.47
C THR A 62 -2.93 3.78 -16.23
N ASP A 63 -2.40 4.77 -15.52
CA ASP A 63 -1.56 5.83 -16.12
C ASP A 63 -0.24 5.27 -16.69
N LEU A 64 0.22 4.14 -16.15
CA LEU A 64 1.43 3.45 -16.58
C LEU A 64 1.19 2.31 -17.58
N ALA A 65 -0.07 2.00 -17.93
CA ALA A 65 -0.41 0.80 -18.71
C ALA A 65 0.25 0.74 -20.09
N GLU A 66 0.44 1.90 -20.74
CA GLU A 66 1.07 2.03 -22.06
C GLU A 66 2.52 2.54 -21.99
N ARG A 67 3.10 2.58 -20.79
CA ARG A 67 4.43 3.12 -20.54
C ARG A 67 5.39 2.04 -20.04
N THR A 68 6.67 2.28 -20.15
CA THR A 68 7.68 1.41 -19.52
C THR A 68 7.72 1.70 -18.04
N VAL A 69 7.22 0.76 -17.23
CA VAL A 69 7.14 0.92 -15.78
C VAL A 69 8.54 0.93 -15.17
N TYR A 70 8.78 1.85 -14.27
CA TYR A 70 10.02 2.06 -13.54
C TYR A 70 9.79 1.87 -12.04
N PHE A 71 10.40 0.82 -11.46
CA PHE A 71 10.29 0.50 -10.03
C PHE A 71 11.62 0.77 -9.33
N LEU A 72 11.70 1.81 -8.55
CA LEU A 72 12.93 2.18 -7.86
C LEU A 72 12.93 1.68 -6.41
N VAL A 73 13.95 0.88 -6.07
CA VAL A 73 14.17 0.35 -4.72
C VAL A 73 15.60 0.58 -4.25
N ASN A 74 15.81 0.55 -2.94
CA ASN A 74 17.14 0.68 -2.34
C ASN A 74 17.95 -0.61 -2.44
N LYS A 75 19.27 -0.48 -2.58
CA LYS A 75 20.26 -1.56 -2.44
C LYS A 75 20.87 -1.56 -1.04
N LYS A 76 21.22 -2.75 -0.55
CA LYS A 76 21.89 -2.93 0.76
C LYS A 76 23.22 -2.20 0.86
N GLU A 77 23.96 -2.18 -0.23
CA GLU A 77 25.29 -1.52 -0.33
C GLU A 77 25.21 -0.02 -0.64
N GLY A 78 24.01 0.54 -0.60
CA GLY A 78 23.76 1.94 -0.97
C GLY A 78 23.33 2.08 -2.43
N GLY A 79 22.75 3.25 -2.75
CA GLY A 79 22.17 3.52 -4.05
C GLY A 79 20.82 2.85 -4.26
N THR A 80 20.36 2.92 -5.49
CA THR A 80 19.05 2.36 -5.92
C THR A 80 19.22 1.41 -7.09
N THR A 81 18.18 0.64 -7.40
CA THR A 81 18.08 -0.18 -8.60
C THR A 81 16.62 -0.24 -9.07
N ASN A 82 16.44 -0.42 -10.38
CA ASN A 82 15.13 -0.70 -10.96
C ASN A 82 14.84 -2.19 -10.87
N LEU A 83 13.64 -2.56 -10.41
CA LEU A 83 13.18 -3.95 -10.39
C LEU A 83 12.61 -4.35 -11.74
N ASN A 84 12.90 -5.58 -12.15
CA ASN A 84 12.27 -6.16 -13.32
C ASN A 84 10.94 -6.80 -12.96
N THR A 85 9.93 -6.58 -13.79
CA THR A 85 8.67 -7.33 -13.75
C THR A 85 8.86 -8.74 -14.26
N VAL A 86 7.94 -9.62 -13.93
CA VAL A 86 7.88 -10.95 -14.55
C VAL A 86 7.50 -10.81 -16.02
N THR A 87 8.21 -11.48 -16.90
CA THR A 87 7.95 -11.43 -18.35
C THR A 87 6.49 -11.82 -18.64
N GLY A 88 5.81 -11.02 -19.48
CA GLY A 88 4.40 -11.20 -19.80
C GLY A 88 3.43 -10.79 -18.70
N SER A 89 3.93 -10.23 -17.60
CA SER A 89 3.06 -9.75 -16.53
C SER A 89 2.31 -8.48 -16.96
N HIS A 90 1.12 -8.37 -16.43
CA HIS A 90 0.27 -7.18 -16.55
C HIS A 90 -0.28 -6.83 -15.17
N TRP A 91 -0.85 -5.66 -15.03
CA TRP A 91 -1.47 -5.24 -13.79
C TRP A 91 -2.75 -6.02 -13.51
N TRP A 92 -2.82 -6.62 -12.34
CA TRP A 92 -3.98 -7.35 -11.86
C TRP A 92 -4.84 -6.43 -10.99
N LEU A 93 -6.09 -6.24 -11.39
CA LEU A 93 -7.06 -5.41 -10.69
C LEU A 93 -8.00 -6.29 -9.85
N HIS A 94 -8.74 -5.67 -8.93
CA HIS A 94 -9.73 -6.38 -8.13
C HIS A 94 -10.78 -7.08 -9.02
N PRO A 95 -11.08 -8.38 -8.81
CA PRO A 95 -11.90 -9.14 -9.76
C PRO A 95 -13.36 -8.68 -9.85
N ASN A 96 -13.96 -8.29 -8.73
CA ASN A 96 -15.40 -8.08 -8.61
C ASN A 96 -15.77 -6.65 -8.21
N ASP A 97 -14.81 -5.80 -7.85
CA ASP A 97 -15.08 -4.43 -7.41
C ASP A 97 -14.30 -3.44 -8.28
N PRO A 98 -14.97 -2.85 -9.29
CA PRO A 98 -14.36 -1.86 -10.17
C PRO A 98 -14.03 -0.54 -9.46
N THR A 99 -14.61 -0.29 -8.27
CA THR A 99 -14.34 0.91 -7.47
C THR A 99 -13.15 0.75 -6.54
N ALA A 100 -12.63 -0.47 -6.37
CA ALA A 100 -11.40 -0.71 -5.64
C ALA A 100 -10.21 -0.14 -6.41
N ASP A 101 -9.64 0.94 -5.91
CA ASP A 101 -8.46 1.57 -6.49
C ASP A 101 -7.19 0.81 -6.09
N LEU A 102 -7.07 -0.41 -6.60
CA LEU A 102 -6.03 -1.37 -6.29
C LEU A 102 -5.53 -2.04 -7.56
N ALA A 103 -4.23 -2.11 -7.71
CA ALA A 103 -3.55 -2.90 -8.73
C ALA A 103 -2.33 -3.61 -8.13
N LEU A 104 -2.03 -4.79 -8.63
CA LEU A 104 -0.81 -5.50 -8.27
C LEU A 104 -0.16 -6.16 -9.50
N ILE A 105 1.16 -6.37 -9.41
CA ILE A 105 1.95 -6.99 -10.47
C ILE A 105 3.02 -7.89 -9.83
N PRO A 106 3.24 -9.12 -10.35
CA PRO A 106 4.35 -9.95 -9.90
C PRO A 106 5.68 -9.30 -10.28
N VAL A 107 6.65 -9.32 -9.37
CA VAL A 107 7.99 -8.79 -9.60
C VAL A 107 9.05 -9.80 -9.22
N ASN A 108 10.20 -9.77 -9.89
CA ASN A 108 11.33 -10.59 -9.54
C ASN A 108 12.11 -9.97 -8.38
N TYR A 109 12.40 -10.78 -7.35
CA TYR A 109 13.33 -10.36 -6.32
C TYR A 109 14.75 -10.27 -6.90
N GLN A 110 15.42 -9.14 -6.65
CA GLN A 110 16.82 -8.96 -7.00
C GLN A 110 17.68 -9.06 -5.75
N GLN A 111 18.67 -9.96 -5.80
CA GLN A 111 19.65 -10.09 -4.71
C GLN A 111 20.37 -8.75 -4.49
N GLY A 112 20.63 -8.42 -3.23
CA GLY A 112 21.28 -7.15 -2.87
C GLY A 112 20.32 -5.97 -2.66
N THR A 113 19.01 -6.13 -2.90
CA THR A 113 18.03 -5.09 -2.56
C THR A 113 17.66 -5.12 -1.07
N GLU A 114 17.26 -3.96 -0.53
CA GLU A 114 16.78 -3.82 0.86
C GLU A 114 15.29 -4.07 1.03
N ILE A 115 14.65 -4.68 0.03
CA ILE A 115 13.20 -4.89 0.07
C ILE A 115 12.81 -5.69 1.33
N LYS A 116 11.89 -5.14 2.08
CA LYS A 116 11.09 -5.83 3.09
C LYS A 116 9.68 -6.05 2.54
N VAL A 117 8.99 -7.04 3.08
CA VAL A 117 7.68 -7.42 2.58
C VAL A 117 6.62 -7.35 3.66
N VAL A 118 5.42 -7.01 3.27
CA VAL A 118 4.23 -7.19 4.10
C VAL A 118 3.79 -8.64 3.95
N HIS A 119 3.83 -9.41 5.03
CA HIS A 119 3.35 -10.78 5.04
C HIS A 119 1.81 -10.82 5.11
N LEU A 120 1.20 -11.86 4.56
CA LEU A 120 -0.26 -12.04 4.62
C LEU A 120 -0.81 -11.98 6.06
N SER A 121 -0.04 -12.48 7.03
CA SER A 121 -0.40 -12.41 8.45
C SER A 121 -0.48 -10.99 8.99
N ASN A 122 0.10 -10.01 8.32
CA ASN A 122 0.05 -8.59 8.71
C ASN A 122 -1.02 -7.80 7.97
N ILE A 123 -1.76 -8.43 7.06
CA ILE A 123 -2.88 -7.81 6.37
C ILE A 123 -4.09 -7.74 7.30
N GLY A 124 -4.70 -6.57 7.39
CA GLY A 124 -5.91 -6.31 8.17
C GLY A 124 -7.15 -6.84 7.45
N THR A 125 -7.49 -8.12 7.70
CA THR A 125 -8.81 -8.64 7.37
C THR A 125 -9.83 -8.16 8.38
N GLN A 126 -11.13 -8.24 8.06
CA GLN A 126 -12.19 -7.82 8.96
C GLN A 126 -12.10 -8.54 10.32
N GLU A 127 -11.85 -9.85 10.29
CA GLU A 127 -11.71 -10.67 11.50
C GLU A 127 -10.52 -10.24 12.34
N LYS A 128 -9.39 -9.95 11.69
CA LYS A 128 -8.18 -9.51 12.37
C LYS A 128 -8.37 -8.13 13.01
N LEU A 129 -8.94 -7.17 12.28
CA LEU A 129 -9.19 -5.82 12.81
C LEU A 129 -10.16 -5.87 13.98
N THR A 130 -11.21 -6.70 13.88
CA THR A 130 -12.14 -6.95 14.99
C THR A 130 -11.45 -7.58 16.19
N SER A 131 -10.58 -8.59 15.98
CA SER A 131 -9.85 -9.26 17.08
C SER A 131 -8.86 -8.36 17.78
N LEU A 132 -8.34 -7.32 17.08
CA LEU A 132 -7.45 -6.30 17.61
C LEU A 132 -8.20 -5.09 18.18
N ASP A 133 -9.53 -5.10 18.11
CA ASP A 133 -10.43 -4.00 18.53
C ASP A 133 -10.08 -2.67 17.86
N ILE A 134 -9.72 -2.74 16.55
CA ILE A 134 -9.41 -1.56 15.75
C ILE A 134 -10.69 -0.80 15.40
N GLY A 135 -10.67 0.51 15.67
CA GLY A 135 -11.81 1.37 15.46
C GLY A 135 -11.47 2.83 15.15
N ILE A 136 -12.52 3.66 15.15
CA ILE A 136 -12.39 5.10 14.95
C ILE A 136 -11.52 5.70 16.06
N GLY A 137 -10.56 6.55 15.67
CA GLY A 137 -9.62 7.19 16.58
C GLY A 137 -8.29 6.45 16.73
N ASP A 138 -8.19 5.19 16.28
CA ASP A 138 -6.92 4.48 16.30
C ASP A 138 -5.89 5.12 15.40
N GLU A 139 -4.63 5.09 15.89
CA GLU A 139 -3.49 5.72 15.23
C GLU A 139 -3.13 4.97 13.95
N VAL A 140 -3.01 5.73 12.86
CA VAL A 140 -2.52 5.21 11.58
C VAL A 140 -1.26 5.93 11.15
N PHE A 141 -0.44 5.25 10.34
CA PHE A 141 0.66 5.89 9.65
C PHE A 141 0.81 5.29 8.24
N SER A 142 1.24 6.12 7.30
CA SER A 142 1.60 5.71 5.95
C SER A 142 3.04 6.06 5.64
N THR A 143 3.65 5.35 4.71
CA THR A 143 4.99 5.63 4.21
C THR A 143 5.01 5.67 2.70
N GLY A 144 5.70 6.64 2.11
CA GLY A 144 5.74 6.74 0.66
C GLY A 144 6.55 7.90 0.13
N LEU A 145 6.47 8.09 -1.19
CA LEU A 145 7.19 9.11 -1.94
C LEU A 145 6.71 10.50 -1.56
N PHE A 146 7.66 11.36 -1.31
CA PHE A 146 7.46 12.81 -1.36
C PHE A 146 8.16 13.33 -2.62
N THR A 147 7.41 13.68 -3.64
CA THR A 147 7.93 14.03 -4.98
C THR A 147 8.94 15.18 -4.98
N LEU A 148 8.85 16.10 -4.01
CA LEU A 148 9.79 17.22 -3.88
C LEU A 148 11.12 16.84 -3.20
N ALA A 149 11.18 15.67 -2.54
CA ALA A 149 12.39 15.18 -1.86
C ALA A 149 12.49 13.64 -1.91
N PRO A 150 12.59 13.03 -3.09
CA PRO A 150 12.61 11.57 -3.24
C PRO A 150 13.89 10.92 -2.71
N GLY A 151 14.95 11.71 -2.52
CA GLY A 151 16.31 11.30 -2.27
C GLY A 151 17.20 11.44 -3.51
N LEU A 152 18.49 11.61 -3.30
CA LEU A 152 19.46 11.75 -4.40
C LEU A 152 20.19 10.43 -4.70
N GLN A 153 20.57 9.70 -3.68
CA GLN A 153 21.31 8.44 -3.79
C GLN A 153 20.47 7.23 -3.38
N ARG A 154 19.45 7.45 -2.58
CA ARG A 154 18.55 6.41 -2.06
C ARG A 154 17.12 6.95 -2.07
N ASN A 155 16.15 6.04 -2.19
CA ASN A 155 14.76 6.38 -1.89
C ASN A 155 14.66 6.79 -0.42
N MET A 156 14.06 7.94 -0.18
CA MET A 156 13.81 8.47 1.16
C MET A 156 12.30 8.66 1.37
N PRO A 157 11.57 7.58 1.68
CA PRO A 157 10.15 7.71 1.93
C PRO A 157 9.89 8.53 3.19
N ILE A 158 8.84 9.35 3.15
CA ILE A 158 8.37 10.07 4.33
C ILE A 158 7.33 9.26 5.08
N ILE A 159 7.18 9.53 6.37
CA ILE A 159 6.10 9.00 7.21
C ILE A 159 5.04 10.08 7.40
N ARG A 160 3.78 9.67 7.27
CA ARG A 160 2.60 10.49 7.61
C ARG A 160 1.84 9.79 8.72
N HIS A 161 1.44 10.54 9.73
CA HIS A 161 0.64 10.08 10.85
C HIS A 161 -0.77 10.65 10.78
N GLY A 162 -1.72 9.91 11.33
CA GLY A 162 -3.10 10.30 11.45
C GLY A 162 -3.90 9.32 12.29
N ASN A 163 -5.22 9.41 12.21
CA ASN A 163 -6.13 8.53 12.93
C ASN A 163 -7.23 8.03 11.97
N ILE A 164 -7.84 6.89 12.28
CA ILE A 164 -9.04 6.45 11.58
C ILE A 164 -10.17 7.43 11.89
N ALA A 165 -10.65 8.13 10.88
CA ALA A 165 -11.78 9.05 10.99
C ALA A 165 -13.12 8.35 10.71
N MET A 166 -13.13 7.35 9.83
CA MET A 166 -14.33 6.57 9.49
C MET A 166 -13.99 5.14 9.11
N MET A 167 -14.79 4.20 9.61
CA MET A 167 -14.76 2.78 9.23
C MET A 167 -15.73 2.52 8.07
N PRO A 168 -15.46 1.54 7.18
CA PRO A 168 -16.32 1.21 6.02
C PRO A 168 -17.57 0.43 6.48
N LYS A 169 -18.49 1.09 7.18
CA LYS A 169 -19.78 0.51 7.58
C LYS A 169 -20.80 0.50 6.46
N GLU A 170 -20.64 1.40 5.51
CA GLU A 170 -21.42 1.53 4.28
C GLU A 170 -20.53 2.13 3.19
N GLN A 171 -20.92 1.92 1.93
CA GLN A 171 -20.22 2.50 0.79
C GLN A 171 -20.41 4.01 0.75
N ILE A 172 -19.34 4.72 0.44
CA ILE A 172 -19.39 6.17 0.22
C ILE A 172 -19.07 6.53 -1.22
N GLN A 173 -19.60 7.65 -1.68
CA GLN A 173 -19.34 8.17 -3.01
C GLN A 173 -17.88 8.63 -3.09
N THR A 174 -17.11 8.05 -4.02
CA THR A 174 -15.76 8.47 -4.40
C THR A 174 -15.76 8.90 -5.87
N GLU A 175 -14.62 9.32 -6.39
CA GLU A 175 -14.46 9.60 -7.82
C GLU A 175 -14.66 8.35 -8.71
N LEU A 176 -14.41 7.16 -8.16
CA LEU A 176 -14.58 5.88 -8.84
C LEU A 176 -15.99 5.28 -8.67
N GLY A 177 -16.88 5.94 -7.93
CA GLY A 177 -18.21 5.46 -7.58
C GLY A 177 -18.38 5.16 -6.10
N TYR A 178 -19.43 4.40 -5.74
CA TYR A 178 -19.66 3.96 -4.36
C TYR A 178 -18.68 2.86 -3.98
N ALA A 179 -17.86 3.12 -2.97
CA ALA A 179 -16.78 2.23 -2.56
C ALA A 179 -16.73 2.00 -1.05
N ASP A 180 -16.30 0.80 -0.67
CA ASP A 180 -15.92 0.48 0.71
C ASP A 180 -14.52 1.00 0.96
N VAL A 181 -14.38 2.04 1.79
CA VAL A 181 -13.08 2.66 2.12
C VAL A 181 -13.05 3.10 3.58
N TYR A 182 -11.83 3.18 4.14
CA TYR A 182 -11.60 3.94 5.37
C TYR A 182 -11.36 5.40 5.00
N LEU A 183 -11.81 6.31 5.86
CA LEU A 183 -11.30 7.67 5.86
C LEU A 183 -10.34 7.83 7.03
N ILE A 184 -9.21 8.44 6.76
CA ILE A 184 -8.22 8.76 7.79
C ILE A 184 -7.97 10.26 7.82
N GLU A 185 -7.81 10.82 9.01
CA GLU A 185 -7.33 12.17 9.17
C GLU A 185 -5.81 12.19 9.00
N ALA A 186 -5.38 12.43 7.78
CA ALA A 186 -3.97 12.55 7.41
C ALA A 186 -3.83 13.42 6.18
N ARG A 187 -2.84 14.31 6.18
CA ARG A 187 -2.54 15.09 4.98
C ARG A 187 -1.92 14.19 3.93
N SER A 188 -2.57 14.00 2.80
CA SER A 188 -2.02 13.34 1.63
C SER A 188 -1.36 14.38 0.71
N LEU A 189 -0.29 14.00 0.06
CA LEU A 189 0.50 14.81 -0.89
C LEU A 189 0.73 14.01 -2.16
N GLY A 190 1.04 14.69 -3.27
CA GLY A 190 1.42 14.01 -4.51
C GLY A 190 2.57 13.02 -4.29
N GLY A 191 2.47 11.84 -4.88
CA GLY A 191 3.42 10.74 -4.74
C GLY A 191 3.03 9.69 -3.68
N LEU A 192 2.07 9.97 -2.79
CA LEU A 192 1.61 9.02 -1.78
C LEU A 192 0.54 8.03 -2.26
N SER A 193 -0.01 8.20 -3.47
CA SER A 193 -0.91 7.21 -4.08
C SER A 193 -0.25 5.83 -4.10
N GLY A 194 -0.98 4.80 -3.64
CA GLY A 194 -0.47 3.43 -3.49
C GLY A 194 0.37 3.17 -2.24
N SER A 195 0.63 4.17 -1.39
CA SER A 195 1.35 3.97 -0.12
C SER A 195 0.61 3.03 0.81
N PRO A 196 1.32 2.11 1.52
CA PRO A 196 0.70 1.30 2.56
C PRO A 196 0.29 2.18 3.74
N VAL A 197 -0.88 1.90 4.29
CA VAL A 197 -1.40 2.50 5.51
C VAL A 197 -1.47 1.43 6.57
N PHE A 198 -0.76 1.64 7.66
CA PHE A 198 -0.72 0.74 8.80
C PHE A 198 -1.51 1.33 9.96
N VAL A 199 -2.15 0.46 10.74
CA VAL A 199 -2.86 0.81 11.96
C VAL A 199 -2.21 0.15 13.17
N ARG A 200 -2.27 0.83 14.30
CA ARG A 200 -1.93 0.31 15.63
C ARG A 200 -3.11 0.52 16.55
N PRO A 201 -3.45 -0.48 17.39
CA PRO A 201 -4.39 -0.24 18.46
C PRO A 201 -3.89 0.91 19.31
N THR A 202 -4.69 1.94 19.46
CA THR A 202 -4.51 2.97 20.48
C THR A 202 -5.08 2.40 21.77
N ILE A 203 -5.08 3.04 22.87
CA ILE A 203 -5.59 2.48 24.13
C ILE A 203 -7.07 2.14 23.97
N CYS A 204 -7.39 0.84 23.93
CA CYS A 204 -8.78 0.41 23.96
C CYS A 204 -9.25 0.29 25.41
N THR A 205 -10.25 1.05 25.77
CA THR A 205 -11.00 0.89 27.03
C THR A 205 -12.32 0.20 26.71
N ALA A 206 -12.30 -1.13 26.58
CA ALA A 206 -13.55 -1.88 26.65
C ALA A 206 -14.07 -1.78 28.09
N ILE A 207 -15.16 -1.05 28.30
CA ILE A 207 -15.90 -1.05 29.55
C ILE A 207 -16.92 -2.19 29.44
N PRO A 208 -16.79 -3.29 30.21
CA PRO A 208 -17.81 -4.31 30.24
C PRO A 208 -19.13 -3.70 30.74
N ASP A 209 -20.25 -4.07 30.14
CA ASP A 209 -21.60 -3.74 30.63
C ASP A 209 -21.68 -4.05 32.11
N ASN A 210 -21.79 -3.11 32.98
CA ASN A 210 -21.93 -3.18 34.44
C ASN A 210 -20.68 -2.96 35.31
N GLN A 211 -19.51 -2.61 34.79
CA GLN A 211 -18.38 -2.23 35.64
C GLN A 211 -17.70 -0.95 35.15
N TRP A 212 -17.73 0.07 35.99
CA TRP A 212 -16.91 1.27 35.82
C TRP A 212 -15.45 0.94 36.15
N GLY A 213 -14.65 0.67 35.11
CA GLY A 213 -13.23 0.40 35.29
C GLY A 213 -12.47 0.46 33.98
N LEU A 214 -11.33 1.14 33.96
CA LEU A 214 -10.39 1.14 32.84
C LEU A 214 -9.64 -0.19 32.86
N LYS A 215 -9.97 -1.10 31.94
CA LYS A 215 -9.10 -2.26 31.66
C LYS A 215 -8.03 -1.80 30.65
N HIS A 216 -6.86 -1.55 31.16
CA HIS A 216 -5.68 -1.35 30.32
C HIS A 216 -5.21 -2.70 29.80
N ASN A 217 -5.62 -3.10 28.61
CA ASN A 217 -4.94 -4.14 27.88
C ASN A 217 -3.74 -3.51 27.16
N PHE A 218 -2.65 -3.33 27.89
CA PHE A 218 -1.36 -3.05 27.25
C PHE A 218 -0.90 -4.31 26.56
N SER A 219 -1.32 -4.51 25.34
CA SER A 219 -0.73 -5.53 24.47
C SER A 219 0.58 -4.98 23.90
N TYR A 220 1.66 -5.15 24.64
CA TYR A 220 3.00 -4.97 24.10
C TYR A 220 3.25 -6.09 23.08
N GLY A 221 3.37 -5.77 21.80
CA GLY A 221 3.90 -6.70 20.82
C GLY A 221 3.07 -6.97 19.57
N HIS A 222 1.93 -6.34 19.34
CA HIS A 222 1.31 -6.42 18.03
C HIS A 222 2.03 -5.46 17.08
N GLY A 223 2.74 -6.05 16.11
CA GLY A 223 3.31 -5.32 14.99
C GLY A 223 2.23 -4.52 14.28
N ALA A 224 2.63 -3.52 13.52
CA ALA A 224 1.70 -2.74 12.70
C ALA A 224 0.91 -3.65 11.75
N THR A 225 -0.40 -3.48 11.72
CA THR A 225 -1.30 -4.21 10.80
C THR A 225 -1.56 -3.33 9.58
N LEU A 226 -1.45 -3.88 8.39
CA LEU A 226 -1.80 -3.16 7.16
C LEU A 226 -3.31 -2.93 7.12
N LEU A 227 -3.74 -1.69 7.27
CA LEU A 227 -5.14 -1.27 7.15
C LEU A 227 -5.59 -1.24 5.69
N GLY A 228 -4.70 -0.80 4.80
CA GLY A 228 -4.99 -0.67 3.38
C GLY A 228 -3.91 0.08 2.61
N LEU A 229 -4.28 0.60 1.45
CA LEU A 229 -3.44 1.46 0.64
C LEU A 229 -4.08 2.82 0.41
N MET A 230 -3.25 3.84 0.31
CA MET A 230 -3.65 5.21 0.04
C MET A 230 -4.20 5.32 -1.39
N HIS A 231 -5.47 5.67 -1.54
CA HIS A 231 -6.05 6.08 -2.82
C HIS A 231 -5.60 7.50 -3.18
N GLY A 232 -5.79 8.42 -2.26
CA GLY A 232 -5.54 9.84 -2.46
C GLY A 232 -6.15 10.64 -1.30
N HIS A 233 -6.41 11.90 -1.57
CA HIS A 233 -7.07 12.78 -0.62
C HIS A 233 -8.43 13.24 -1.18
N TRP A 234 -9.29 13.66 -0.28
CA TRP A 234 -10.57 14.22 -0.63
C TRP A 234 -10.38 15.70 -1.01
N ASP A 235 -10.48 15.99 -2.29
CA ASP A 235 -10.54 17.38 -2.77
C ASP A 235 -11.98 17.83 -2.84
N VAL A 236 -12.33 18.87 -2.09
CA VAL A 236 -13.63 19.52 -2.25
C VAL A 236 -13.49 20.61 -3.29
N LYS A 237 -14.29 20.54 -4.34
CA LYS A 237 -14.38 21.59 -5.34
C LYS A 237 -14.96 22.85 -4.67
N GLU A 238 -14.42 24.00 -5.00
CA GLU A 238 -14.84 25.28 -4.44
C GLU A 238 -16.36 25.55 -4.61
N SER A 239 -16.97 24.95 -5.65
CA SER A 239 -18.42 25.00 -5.87
C SER A 239 -19.26 24.27 -4.80
N GLU A 240 -18.65 23.36 -4.04
CA GLU A 240 -19.29 22.57 -2.98
C GLU A 240 -19.06 23.19 -1.60
N MET A 241 -18.09 24.09 -1.49
CA MET A 241 -17.90 24.90 -0.29
C MET A 241 -19.04 25.89 -0.15
N ASN A 242 -19.63 25.95 1.03
CA ASN A 242 -20.69 26.89 1.36
C ASN A 242 -20.21 28.30 1.02
N LYS A 243 -20.79 28.91 -0.04
CA LYS A 243 -20.41 30.22 -0.59
C LYS A 243 -20.38 31.36 0.43
N ALA A 244 -20.88 31.11 1.66
CA ALA A 244 -20.95 32.08 2.75
C ALA A 244 -19.59 32.38 3.43
N PHE A 245 -18.55 31.54 3.22
CA PHE A 245 -17.29 31.65 3.97
C PHE A 245 -16.08 32.09 3.15
N PHE A 246 -16.14 32.12 1.81
CA PHE A 246 -14.95 32.40 1.00
C PHE A 246 -15.25 33.39 -0.13
N THR A 247 -14.62 34.55 -0.06
CA THR A 247 -14.75 35.64 -1.02
C THR A 247 -13.60 35.73 -2.03
N HIS A 248 -12.73 34.72 -2.15
CA HIS A 248 -11.57 34.77 -3.05
C HIS A 248 -11.48 33.56 -3.97
N ASP A 249 -11.38 33.89 -5.24
CA ASP A 249 -11.24 33.04 -6.42
C ASP A 249 -9.97 32.14 -6.31
N ARG A 250 -10.13 30.88 -5.85
CA ARG A 250 -9.06 29.88 -5.91
C ARG A 250 -9.48 28.73 -6.84
N LYS A 251 -8.74 28.58 -7.93
CA LYS A 251 -8.96 27.54 -8.97
C LYS A 251 -8.49 26.13 -8.53
N HIS A 252 -8.11 25.92 -7.29
CA HIS A 252 -7.58 24.65 -6.80
C HIS A 252 -8.39 24.14 -5.62
N GLY A 253 -8.70 22.84 -5.62
CA GLY A 253 -9.34 22.15 -4.51
C GLY A 253 -8.54 22.31 -3.21
N VAL A 254 -9.21 22.40 -2.07
CA VAL A 254 -8.57 22.47 -0.74
C VAL A 254 -8.52 21.07 -0.16
N ASN A 255 -7.30 20.62 0.16
CA ASN A 255 -7.11 19.37 0.89
C ASN A 255 -7.52 19.56 2.35
N TYR A 256 -8.63 18.93 2.75
CA TYR A 256 -9.17 19.00 4.12
C TYR A 256 -8.42 18.15 5.13
N GLY A 257 -7.37 17.47 4.74
CA GLY A 257 -6.64 16.57 5.63
C GLY A 257 -7.30 15.21 5.81
N ILE A 258 -8.32 14.91 4.98
CA ILE A 258 -8.94 13.58 4.93
C ILE A 258 -8.37 12.83 3.73
N ALA A 259 -7.87 11.63 3.98
CA ALA A 259 -7.37 10.73 2.96
C ALA A 259 -8.25 9.46 2.87
N ILE A 260 -8.34 8.92 1.68
CA ILE A 260 -9.12 7.72 1.35
C ILE A 260 -8.17 6.52 1.35
N VAL A 261 -8.56 5.46 2.03
CA VAL A 261 -7.77 4.22 2.12
C VAL A 261 -8.60 3.04 1.64
N VAL A 262 -8.11 2.37 0.61
CA VAL A 262 -8.69 1.11 0.10
C VAL A 262 -8.37 0.01 1.08
N PRO A 263 -9.35 -0.77 1.58
CA PRO A 263 -9.14 -1.80 2.58
C PRO A 263 -8.14 -2.89 2.16
N ALA A 264 -7.29 -3.31 3.08
CA ALA A 264 -6.24 -4.29 2.81
C ALA A 264 -6.78 -5.70 2.46
N TYR A 265 -7.97 -6.07 2.92
CA TYR A 265 -8.58 -7.36 2.55
C TYR A 265 -8.81 -7.47 1.04
N LYS A 266 -9.04 -6.36 0.33
CA LYS A 266 -9.17 -6.35 -1.14
C LYS A 266 -7.88 -6.76 -1.85
N ILE A 267 -6.72 -6.57 -1.21
CA ILE A 267 -5.45 -7.10 -1.71
C ILE A 267 -5.48 -8.64 -1.69
N VAL A 268 -5.95 -9.22 -0.58
CA VAL A 268 -6.07 -10.69 -0.44
C VAL A 268 -7.04 -11.26 -1.47
N GLU A 269 -8.19 -10.61 -1.68
CA GLU A 269 -9.17 -10.99 -2.69
C GLU A 269 -8.57 -10.97 -4.10
N THR A 270 -7.76 -9.95 -4.40
CA THR A 270 -7.08 -9.86 -5.71
C THR A 270 -5.98 -10.92 -5.86
N LEU A 271 -5.18 -11.16 -4.82
CA LEU A 271 -4.16 -12.21 -4.82
C LEU A 271 -4.73 -13.62 -4.95
N ASN A 272 -5.98 -13.81 -4.53
CA ASN A 272 -6.71 -15.09 -4.62
C ASN A 272 -7.50 -15.26 -5.94
N ARG A 273 -7.26 -14.42 -6.94
CA ARG A 273 -7.77 -14.68 -8.29
C ARG A 273 -7.30 -16.04 -8.78
N PRO A 274 -8.18 -16.85 -9.44
CA PRO A 274 -7.82 -18.17 -9.94
C PRO A 274 -6.57 -18.16 -10.82
N GLU A 275 -6.44 -17.14 -11.67
CA GLU A 275 -5.31 -17.02 -12.60
C GLU A 275 -3.98 -16.79 -11.84
N LEU A 276 -3.99 -16.01 -10.76
CA LEU A 276 -2.79 -15.78 -9.93
C LEU A 276 -2.43 -17.00 -9.08
N ILE A 277 -3.43 -17.75 -8.62
CA ILE A 277 -3.20 -19.02 -7.93
C ILE A 277 -2.54 -20.01 -8.89
N GLU A 278 -3.02 -20.11 -10.12
CA GLU A 278 -2.47 -20.99 -11.13
C GLU A 278 -1.03 -20.60 -11.51
N LEU A 279 -0.75 -19.32 -11.70
CA LEU A 279 0.61 -18.82 -11.97
C LEU A 279 1.59 -19.21 -10.85
N ARG A 280 1.19 -19.06 -9.57
CA ARG A 280 2.00 -19.51 -8.43
C ARG A 280 2.23 -21.01 -8.43
N ALA A 281 1.18 -21.80 -8.66
CA ALA A 281 1.27 -23.25 -8.73
C ALA A 281 2.20 -23.74 -9.85
N GLN A 282 2.17 -23.08 -11.01
CA GLN A 282 3.07 -23.37 -12.13
C GLN A 282 4.54 -23.05 -11.76
N ALA A 283 4.78 -21.89 -11.13
CA ALA A 283 6.11 -21.50 -10.66
C ALA A 283 6.67 -22.52 -9.64
N GLU A 284 5.86 -22.94 -8.67
CA GLU A 284 6.24 -23.96 -7.69
C GLU A 284 6.57 -25.30 -8.37
N LYS A 285 5.78 -25.71 -9.35
CA LYS A 285 6.04 -26.97 -10.11
C LYS A 285 7.37 -26.94 -10.84
N ILE A 286 7.71 -25.81 -11.46
CA ILE A 286 8.99 -25.64 -12.15
C ILE A 286 10.15 -25.75 -11.15
N GLU A 287 10.03 -25.11 -9.99
CA GLU A 287 11.10 -25.12 -8.98
C GLU A 287 11.25 -26.49 -8.33
N LEU A 288 10.17 -27.22 -8.08
CA LEU A 288 10.21 -28.60 -7.60
C LEU A 288 10.92 -29.53 -8.58
N GLN A 289 10.75 -29.33 -9.89
CA GLN A 289 11.48 -30.10 -10.91
C GLN A 289 12.97 -29.79 -10.90
N ARG A 290 13.36 -28.53 -10.68
CA ARG A 290 14.78 -28.11 -10.56
C ARG A 290 15.50 -28.75 -9.38
N ILE A 291 14.81 -28.86 -8.24
CA ILE A 291 15.39 -29.45 -7.03
C ILE A 291 15.47 -30.98 -7.12
N SER A 292 14.66 -31.59 -8.00
CA SER A 292 14.58 -33.05 -8.16
C SER A 292 15.58 -33.61 -9.21
N ASN A 293 16.18 -32.74 -10.02
CA ASN A 293 17.22 -33.04 -11.00
C ASN A 293 18.61 -32.64 -10.48
#